data_528a9a10543fa8e86e766df87e08d0a2
#
_entry.id   528a9a10543fa8e86e766df87e08d0a2
#
_cell.length_a   1.000
_cell.length_b   1.000
_cell.length_c   1.000
_cell.angle_alpha   90.00
_cell.angle_beta   90.00
_cell.angle_gamma   90.00
#
_symmetry.space_group_name_H-M   'P 1'
#
loop_
_entity.id
_entity.type
_entity.pdbx_description
1 polymer ?
#
loop_
_entity_poly.entity_id
_entity_poly.type
_entity_poly.pdbx_seq_one_letter_code
_entity_poly.pdbx_strand_id
1 'polypeptide(L)'
;MLQIFTNKKNIALMAFALMCIMANAQQKSVTLTQAGTLSSQITAEEKFNITELSVAGPINGTDILFIRQMAGTDNEANTSTNGKLTHLNLQAANLVSGGDSYYFVKKGTAKKGYGVSENNLVDHYMFSGCEKLVEVKLPASTQKINNYAFFGCKSLTSCVIPASVDHIGDNAFAQCEALKNIQIPASVATMGNAAFNKCAALETITFDDGCAITIINANTFNGCTLLKGVKLPSTVEELGKLAFANCSSLTAFTLPASFADKESDTFQNTPIKNYDVEEGNEGFSAVDGVVYNEDTTELLLYPIAREENSFTVPTQVGGIGEQAFFGAKSLKQITLSNKLTNILSKAFAQSGLTEITFPAEVTSIGKEAFSGCKALTTATFKGGPSGISEKAFFGTGLTTVTFNQMNAVPELHQQAFLTARTTINFFVPADKVDAFKQGLTAANAVSPTRFEVKPLTTSSIYGLQQEGSAVEVSRFNAAGQRISAPVRGLNIVKMANGKVVKRIEK
;
A
#
# COMPACT_ATOMS: atom_id res chain seq x y z
N MET A 1 -4.15 63.17 10.78
CA MET A 1 -2.97 63.82 10.21
C MET A 1 -1.81 62.85 10.32
N LEU A 2 -1.65 61.97 9.33
CA LEU A 2 -0.57 60.98 9.26
C LEU A 2 0.59 61.62 8.48
N GLN A 3 1.66 61.94 9.16
CA GLN A 3 2.91 62.31 8.52
C GLN A 3 3.63 61.05 8.03
N ILE A 4 3.61 60.86 6.72
CA ILE A 4 4.42 59.86 6.03
C ILE A 4 5.85 60.42 5.94
N PHE A 5 6.76 59.92 6.77
CA PHE A 5 8.20 60.18 6.63
C PHE A 5 8.75 59.44 5.43
N THR A 6 8.79 60.10 4.29
CA THR A 6 9.56 59.65 3.11
C THR A 6 11.03 59.98 3.29
N ASN A 7 11.74 59.17 4.03
CA ASN A 7 13.19 59.34 4.13
C ASN A 7 13.86 58.63 2.94
N LYS A 8 14.38 59.37 1.98
CA LYS A 8 15.07 58.86 0.78
C LYS A 8 16.19 57.86 1.10
N LYS A 9 16.81 57.94 2.30
CA LYS A 9 17.78 56.96 2.78
C LYS A 9 17.14 55.60 3.08
N ASN A 10 15.92 55.57 3.63
CA ASN A 10 15.23 54.30 3.92
C ASN A 10 14.70 53.64 2.65
N ILE A 11 14.32 54.40 1.64
CA ILE A 11 13.92 53.88 0.32
C ILE A 11 15.15 53.31 -0.40
N ALA A 12 16.31 53.95 -0.31
CA ALA A 12 17.57 53.42 -0.86
C ALA A 12 18.06 52.18 -0.09
N LEU A 13 17.87 52.09 1.25
CA LEU A 13 18.18 50.90 2.05
C LEU A 13 17.20 49.76 1.78
N MET A 14 15.90 50.07 1.61
CA MET A 14 14.91 49.06 1.19
C MET A 14 15.16 48.59 -0.25
N ALA A 15 15.50 49.47 -1.17
CA ALA A 15 15.85 49.08 -2.54
C ALA A 15 17.16 48.27 -2.57
N PHE A 16 18.15 48.60 -1.73
CA PHE A 16 19.39 47.83 -1.59
C PHE A 16 19.15 46.50 -0.85
N ALA A 17 18.29 46.47 0.15
CA ALA A 17 17.87 45.25 0.81
C ALA A 17 16.97 44.37 -0.11
N LEU A 18 16.11 44.94 -0.95
CA LEU A 18 15.38 44.24 -1.99
C LEU A 18 16.31 43.77 -3.13
N MET A 19 17.34 44.48 -3.47
CA MET A 19 18.39 44.02 -4.39
C MET A 19 19.28 42.93 -3.77
N CYS A 20 19.49 42.93 -2.46
CA CYS A 20 20.20 41.84 -1.76
C CYS A 20 19.35 40.61 -1.50
N ILE A 21 18.01 40.71 -1.60
CA ILE A 21 17.07 39.56 -1.46
C ILE A 21 16.77 38.94 -2.83
N MET A 22 16.99 39.63 -3.92
CA MET A 22 17.23 39.00 -5.23
C MET A 22 18.65 38.42 -5.19
N ALA A 23 18.82 37.28 -4.47
CA ALA A 23 19.97 36.42 -4.71
C ALA A 23 19.92 36.09 -6.20
N ASN A 24 20.78 36.75 -6.99
CA ASN A 24 20.79 36.68 -8.43
C ASN A 24 20.78 35.23 -8.85
N ALA A 25 19.65 34.74 -9.37
CA ALA A 25 19.63 33.50 -10.13
C ALA A 25 20.67 33.70 -11.25
N GLN A 26 21.81 33.06 -11.11
CA GLN A 26 22.86 33.19 -12.11
C GLN A 26 22.51 32.20 -13.22
N GLN A 27 21.89 32.74 -14.27
CA GLN A 27 21.52 31.96 -15.45
C GLN A 27 22.69 31.88 -16.41
N LYS A 28 22.90 30.71 -16.99
CA LYS A 28 23.89 30.48 -18.04
C LYS A 28 23.28 29.62 -19.16
N SER A 29 23.46 30.07 -20.38
CA SER A 29 23.12 29.30 -21.58
C SER A 29 24.38 29.02 -22.38
N VAL A 30 24.58 27.76 -22.77
CA VAL A 30 25.76 27.29 -23.49
C VAL A 30 25.32 26.43 -24.68
N THR A 31 25.95 26.68 -25.83
CA THR A 31 25.78 25.79 -27.01
C THR A 31 27.12 25.12 -27.30
N LEU A 32 27.11 23.78 -27.22
CA LEU A 32 28.32 23.00 -27.47
C LEU A 32 28.31 22.49 -28.91
N THR A 33 29.50 22.59 -29.53
CA THR A 33 29.77 21.99 -30.85
C THR A 33 30.44 20.64 -30.73
N GLN A 34 31.00 20.32 -29.56
CA GLN A 34 31.67 19.07 -29.26
C GLN A 34 31.32 18.62 -27.84
N ALA A 35 30.98 17.36 -27.67
CA ALA A 35 30.71 16.76 -26.36
C ALA A 35 31.98 16.71 -25.49
N GLY A 36 31.82 16.86 -24.17
CA GLY A 36 32.92 16.89 -23.21
C GLY A 36 33.57 18.25 -23.02
N THR A 37 33.00 19.30 -23.60
CA THR A 37 33.62 20.66 -23.57
C THR A 37 32.86 21.68 -22.74
N LEU A 38 31.86 21.32 -21.97
CA LEU A 38 31.10 22.23 -21.13
C LEU A 38 31.99 22.99 -20.13
N SER A 39 32.99 22.30 -19.57
CA SER A 39 33.95 22.90 -18.64
C SER A 39 34.80 24.03 -19.25
N SER A 40 34.95 24.11 -20.57
CA SER A 40 35.64 25.18 -21.24
C SER A 40 34.76 26.42 -21.45
N GLN A 41 33.45 26.34 -21.28
CA GLN A 41 32.48 27.41 -21.47
C GLN A 41 32.00 28.04 -20.15
N ILE A 42 32.37 27.43 -19.01
CA ILE A 42 31.99 27.88 -17.66
C ILE A 42 33.24 27.94 -16.81
N THR A 43 33.57 29.12 -16.31
CA THR A 43 34.78 29.34 -15.50
C THR A 43 34.66 28.65 -14.13
N ALA A 44 35.78 28.41 -13.46
CA ALA A 44 35.81 27.81 -12.12
C ALA A 44 35.04 28.68 -11.09
N GLU A 45 35.03 30.01 -11.27
CA GLU A 45 34.32 30.94 -10.40
C GLU A 45 32.80 30.87 -10.63
N GLU A 46 32.35 30.74 -11.91
CA GLU A 46 30.94 30.62 -12.27
C GLU A 46 30.35 29.27 -11.83
N LYS A 47 31.11 28.17 -11.95
CA LYS A 47 30.67 26.78 -11.81
C LYS A 47 29.77 26.53 -10.61
N PHE A 48 30.13 27.05 -9.44
CA PHE A 48 29.43 26.83 -8.21
C PHE A 48 28.43 27.92 -7.83
N ASN A 49 28.28 28.92 -8.69
CA ASN A 49 27.35 30.03 -8.48
C ASN A 49 26.15 30.02 -9.42
N ILE A 50 26.22 29.28 -10.54
CA ILE A 50 25.12 29.12 -11.48
C ILE A 50 24.00 28.33 -10.79
N THR A 51 22.76 28.89 -10.82
CA THR A 51 21.54 28.29 -10.30
C THR A 51 20.64 27.74 -11.41
N GLU A 52 20.78 28.30 -12.62
CA GLU A 52 20.01 27.86 -13.79
C GLU A 52 20.95 27.66 -14.97
N LEU A 53 20.93 26.48 -15.58
CA LEU A 53 21.78 26.11 -16.71
C LEU A 53 20.94 25.57 -17.86
N SER A 54 21.14 26.17 -19.05
CA SER A 54 20.63 25.65 -20.31
C SER A 54 21.79 25.22 -21.19
N VAL A 55 21.75 23.97 -21.67
CA VAL A 55 22.76 23.41 -22.57
C VAL A 55 22.10 22.96 -23.87
N ALA A 56 22.69 23.35 -24.99
CA ALA A 56 22.33 22.88 -26.31
C ALA A 56 23.52 22.16 -26.97
N GLY A 57 23.24 21.30 -27.93
CA GLY A 57 24.25 20.54 -28.65
C GLY A 57 24.67 19.21 -27.96
N PRO A 58 25.74 18.54 -28.42
CA PRO A 58 26.13 17.22 -27.93
C PRO A 58 26.75 17.33 -26.53
N ILE A 59 26.32 16.45 -25.62
CA ILE A 59 26.85 16.26 -24.25
C ILE A 59 27.13 14.81 -23.98
N ASN A 60 28.17 14.50 -23.19
CA ASN A 60 28.56 13.14 -22.82
C ASN A 60 28.83 13.00 -21.31
N GLY A 61 29.42 11.88 -20.88
CA GLY A 61 29.72 11.59 -19.48
C GLY A 61 30.56 12.66 -18.78
N THR A 62 31.50 13.28 -19.48
CA THR A 62 32.36 14.37 -18.92
C THR A 62 31.53 15.61 -18.61
N ASP A 63 30.61 16.00 -19.50
CA ASP A 63 29.70 17.12 -19.29
C ASP A 63 28.70 16.83 -18.16
N ILE A 64 28.17 15.59 -18.12
CA ILE A 64 27.27 15.15 -17.03
C ILE A 64 27.98 15.20 -15.68
N LEU A 65 29.22 14.75 -15.56
CA LEU A 65 30.00 14.86 -14.32
C LEU A 65 30.13 16.33 -13.88
N PHE A 66 30.43 17.22 -14.83
CA PHE A 66 30.53 18.66 -14.55
C PHE A 66 29.18 19.23 -14.05
N ILE A 67 28.07 18.87 -14.69
CA ILE A 67 26.70 19.26 -14.29
C ILE A 67 26.39 18.74 -12.89
N ARG A 68 26.70 17.48 -12.58
CA ARG A 68 26.51 16.89 -11.24
C ARG A 68 27.24 17.70 -10.17
N GLN A 69 28.50 18.08 -10.43
CA GLN A 69 29.27 18.92 -9.51
C GLN A 69 28.63 20.29 -9.32
N MET A 70 28.03 20.89 -10.37
CA MET A 70 27.25 22.14 -10.27
C MET A 70 25.95 21.90 -9.46
N ALA A 71 25.37 20.70 -9.49
CA ALA A 71 24.16 20.35 -8.76
C ALA A 71 24.42 19.89 -7.31
N GLY A 72 25.66 20.02 -6.83
CA GLY A 72 25.99 19.78 -5.43
C GLY A 72 26.48 18.38 -5.10
N THR A 73 26.72 17.52 -6.09
CA THR A 73 27.25 16.16 -5.88
C THR A 73 28.37 15.83 -6.86
N ASP A 74 29.22 14.88 -6.53
CA ASP A 74 30.31 14.42 -7.38
C ASP A 74 30.02 13.02 -7.94
N ASN A 75 31.05 12.32 -8.35
CA ASN A 75 30.95 11.02 -9.02
C ASN A 75 30.84 9.82 -8.07
N GLU A 76 30.87 10.02 -6.77
CA GLU A 76 30.61 8.96 -5.78
C GLU A 76 29.39 9.29 -4.94
N ALA A 77 28.72 8.25 -4.45
CA ALA A 77 27.60 8.41 -3.52
C ALA A 77 28.07 9.17 -2.26
N ASN A 78 27.23 10.10 -1.81
CA ASN A 78 27.48 10.94 -0.62
C ASN A 78 28.69 11.88 -0.69
N THR A 79 29.25 12.13 -1.87
CA THR A 79 30.24 13.19 -2.04
C THR A 79 29.52 14.49 -2.41
N SER A 80 29.73 15.55 -1.65
CA SER A 80 29.10 16.85 -1.87
C SER A 80 30.06 17.87 -2.46
N THR A 81 29.51 18.77 -3.26
CA THR A 81 30.21 19.95 -3.78
C THR A 81 29.48 21.22 -3.35
N ASN A 82 30.10 22.38 -3.61
CA ASN A 82 29.49 23.71 -3.33
C ASN A 82 28.48 24.14 -4.40
N GLY A 83 28.17 23.28 -5.39
CA GLY A 83 27.26 23.61 -6.49
C GLY A 83 25.89 24.08 -6.02
N LYS A 84 25.30 25.01 -6.77
CA LYS A 84 24.00 25.65 -6.45
C LYS A 84 22.96 25.43 -7.55
N LEU A 85 23.24 24.63 -8.57
CA LEU A 85 22.36 24.41 -9.69
C LEU A 85 21.04 23.74 -9.22
N THR A 86 19.94 24.42 -9.51
CA THR A 86 18.58 23.99 -9.17
C THR A 86 17.72 23.72 -10.40
N HIS A 87 17.97 24.44 -11.51
CA HIS A 87 17.21 24.30 -12.74
C HIS A 87 18.13 23.94 -13.90
N LEU A 88 17.87 22.79 -14.50
CA LEU A 88 18.67 22.24 -15.61
C LEU A 88 17.79 22.05 -16.83
N ASN A 89 18.12 22.77 -17.92
CA ASN A 89 17.43 22.62 -19.19
C ASN A 89 18.36 22.00 -20.23
N LEU A 90 18.10 20.74 -20.59
CA LEU A 90 18.80 19.97 -21.62
C LEU A 90 17.94 19.73 -22.87
N GLN A 91 16.79 20.40 -23.00
CA GLN A 91 15.81 20.12 -24.06
C GLN A 91 16.41 20.22 -25.46
N ALA A 92 17.36 21.13 -25.66
CA ALA A 92 18.11 21.32 -26.93
C ALA A 92 19.45 20.58 -26.97
N ALA A 93 19.76 19.75 -25.94
CA ALA A 93 20.96 18.94 -25.93
C ALA A 93 20.71 17.57 -26.58
N ASN A 94 21.82 16.92 -26.95
CA ASN A 94 21.82 15.54 -27.45
C ASN A 94 22.79 14.71 -26.61
N LEU A 95 22.29 13.68 -25.92
CA LEU A 95 23.14 12.74 -25.20
C LEU A 95 23.87 11.85 -26.22
N VAL A 96 25.19 11.86 -26.17
CA VAL A 96 26.06 11.02 -27.00
C VAL A 96 26.94 10.14 -26.14
N SER A 97 27.19 8.93 -26.58
CA SER A 97 27.99 7.94 -25.84
C SER A 97 29.44 8.43 -25.62
N GLY A 98 30.04 7.95 -24.51
CA GLY A 98 31.42 8.23 -24.16
C GLY A 98 31.59 9.30 -23.08
N GLY A 99 32.82 9.85 -22.98
CA GLY A 99 33.24 10.72 -21.88
C GLY A 99 33.55 9.96 -20.58
N ASP A 100 33.84 10.73 -19.52
CA ASP A 100 34.20 10.17 -18.21
C ASP A 100 33.02 9.48 -17.53
N SER A 101 33.32 8.59 -16.57
CA SER A 101 32.30 8.07 -15.67
C SER A 101 31.84 9.16 -14.71
N TYR A 102 30.56 9.47 -14.73
CA TYR A 102 29.93 10.48 -13.88
C TYR A 102 29.47 9.92 -12.52
N TYR A 103 29.43 8.59 -12.36
CA TYR A 103 29.02 7.95 -11.11
C TYR A 103 29.75 6.63 -10.89
N PHE A 104 30.06 6.31 -9.63
CA PHE A 104 30.72 5.07 -9.26
C PHE A 104 29.97 4.35 -8.14
N VAL A 105 29.77 3.04 -8.33
CA VAL A 105 29.26 2.14 -7.30
C VAL A 105 30.41 1.29 -6.76
N LYS A 106 30.55 1.25 -5.44
CA LYS A 106 31.51 0.37 -4.75
C LYS A 106 30.82 -0.95 -4.34
N LYS A 107 31.42 -2.08 -4.68
CA LYS A 107 31.00 -3.40 -4.21
C LYS A 107 32.22 -4.11 -3.62
N GLY A 108 32.37 -4.03 -2.30
CA GLY A 108 33.62 -4.42 -1.63
C GLY A 108 34.77 -3.51 -2.06
N THR A 109 35.87 -4.11 -2.56
CA THR A 109 37.02 -3.38 -3.13
C THR A 109 36.86 -3.00 -4.58
N ALA A 110 35.90 -3.59 -5.30
CA ALA A 110 35.62 -3.28 -6.71
C ALA A 110 34.82 -1.99 -6.86
N LYS A 111 35.17 -1.18 -7.86
CA LYS A 111 34.51 0.05 -8.23
C LYS A 111 34.05 -0.05 -9.67
N LYS A 112 32.72 0.08 -9.91
CA LYS A 112 32.13 0.14 -11.25
C LYS A 112 31.75 1.56 -11.58
N GLY A 113 32.30 2.09 -12.70
CA GLY A 113 31.94 3.40 -13.24
C GLY A 113 30.71 3.31 -14.16
N TYR A 114 29.93 4.38 -14.18
CA TYR A 114 28.80 4.61 -15.06
C TYR A 114 29.02 5.91 -15.83
N GLY A 115 28.90 5.86 -17.13
CA GLY A 115 29.01 6.96 -18.10
C GLY A 115 27.82 6.90 -19.04
N VAL A 116 27.80 7.72 -20.08
CA VAL A 116 26.81 7.62 -21.17
C VAL A 116 27.20 6.47 -22.07
N SER A 117 26.47 5.34 -21.98
CA SER A 117 26.81 4.10 -22.68
C SER A 117 26.39 4.12 -24.14
N GLU A 118 25.23 4.73 -24.42
CA GLU A 118 24.63 4.85 -25.75
C GLU A 118 24.03 6.24 -25.94
N ASN A 119 23.77 6.60 -27.21
CA ASN A 119 23.14 7.88 -27.51
C ASN A 119 21.68 7.92 -27.03
N ASN A 120 21.21 9.11 -26.70
CA ASN A 120 19.83 9.41 -26.31
C ASN A 120 19.34 8.66 -25.04
N LEU A 121 20.25 8.23 -24.18
CA LEU A 121 19.88 7.62 -22.89
C LEU A 121 20.12 8.59 -21.73
N VAL A 122 19.10 8.77 -20.90
CA VAL A 122 19.33 9.22 -19.52
C VAL A 122 19.74 7.98 -18.75
N ASP A 123 21.06 7.75 -18.70
CA ASP A 123 21.64 6.48 -18.34
C ASP A 123 21.70 6.25 -16.82
N HIS A 124 22.12 5.06 -16.42
CA HIS A 124 22.14 4.64 -15.02
C HIS A 124 22.81 5.66 -14.10
N TYR A 125 22.15 6.02 -13.00
CA TYR A 125 22.65 6.97 -11.98
C TYR A 125 22.98 8.39 -12.48
N MET A 126 22.55 8.80 -13.68
CA MET A 126 23.00 10.05 -14.31
C MET A 126 22.85 11.28 -13.41
N PHE A 127 21.72 11.41 -12.72
CA PHE A 127 21.46 12.49 -11.77
C PHE A 127 21.26 11.99 -10.32
N SER A 128 21.60 10.73 -10.05
CA SER A 128 21.46 10.16 -8.71
C SER A 128 22.15 11.01 -7.65
N GLY A 129 21.43 11.34 -6.57
CA GLY A 129 21.94 12.14 -5.46
C GLY A 129 22.10 13.64 -5.76
N CYS A 130 21.62 14.15 -6.91
CA CYS A 130 21.58 15.59 -7.18
C CYS A 130 20.43 16.23 -6.36
N GLU A 131 20.59 16.27 -5.05
CA GLU A 131 19.54 16.66 -4.10
C GLU A 131 19.05 18.11 -4.27
N LYS A 132 19.86 18.99 -4.92
CA LYS A 132 19.51 20.42 -5.12
C LYS A 132 18.71 20.67 -6.37
N LEU A 133 18.66 19.73 -7.32
CA LEU A 133 17.87 19.91 -8.54
C LEU A 133 16.38 20.00 -8.21
N VAL A 134 15.74 21.07 -8.66
CA VAL A 134 14.32 21.37 -8.49
C VAL A 134 13.54 21.07 -9.77
N GLU A 135 14.12 21.40 -10.92
CA GLU A 135 13.55 21.16 -12.24
C GLU A 135 14.62 20.63 -13.21
N VAL A 136 14.26 19.61 -13.96
CA VAL A 136 15.07 19.08 -15.06
C VAL A 136 14.20 18.92 -16.31
N LYS A 137 14.63 19.57 -17.41
CA LYS A 137 14.07 19.35 -18.74
C LYS A 137 15.03 18.46 -19.52
N LEU A 138 14.59 17.26 -19.85
CA LEU A 138 15.38 16.25 -20.54
C LEU A 138 15.52 16.59 -22.04
N PRO A 139 16.57 16.07 -22.71
CA PRO A 139 16.69 16.15 -24.18
C PRO A 139 15.44 15.57 -24.86
N ALA A 140 14.93 16.28 -25.87
CA ALA A 140 13.73 15.84 -26.60
C ALA A 140 13.91 14.48 -27.31
N SER A 141 15.17 14.09 -27.59
CA SER A 141 15.54 12.83 -28.20
C SER A 141 15.70 11.66 -27.22
N THR A 142 15.48 11.86 -25.92
CA THR A 142 15.67 10.81 -24.91
C THR A 142 14.75 9.61 -25.17
N GLN A 143 15.34 8.43 -25.31
CA GLN A 143 14.61 7.18 -25.57
C GLN A 143 14.34 6.37 -24.29
N LYS A 144 15.28 6.40 -23.33
CA LYS A 144 15.14 5.64 -22.08
C LYS A 144 15.62 6.47 -20.89
N ILE A 145 14.95 6.26 -19.76
CA ILE A 145 15.40 6.71 -18.43
C ILE A 145 15.77 5.45 -17.67
N ASN A 146 17.08 5.19 -17.53
CA ASN A 146 17.61 3.95 -16.99
C ASN A 146 17.55 3.90 -15.44
N ASN A 147 17.99 2.78 -14.86
CA ASN A 147 17.90 2.51 -13.43
C ASN A 147 18.61 3.59 -12.60
N TYR A 148 17.96 4.03 -11.53
CA TYR A 148 18.49 5.02 -10.58
C TYR A 148 18.82 6.40 -11.19
N ALA A 149 18.31 6.73 -12.37
CA ALA A 149 18.69 7.95 -13.10
C ALA A 149 18.51 9.23 -12.25
N PHE A 150 17.43 9.34 -11.49
CA PHE A 150 17.11 10.46 -10.57
C PHE A 150 16.97 10.00 -9.11
N PHE A 151 17.54 8.85 -8.76
CA PHE A 151 17.44 8.34 -7.39
C PHE A 151 17.92 9.35 -6.36
N GLY A 152 17.07 9.70 -5.37
CA GLY A 152 17.45 10.60 -4.30
C GLY A 152 17.57 12.07 -4.71
N CYS A 153 16.98 12.51 -5.83
CA CYS A 153 16.82 13.93 -6.18
C CYS A 153 15.72 14.54 -5.29
N LYS A 154 16.02 14.74 -4.00
CA LYS A 154 15.02 15.06 -2.97
C LYS A 154 14.26 16.36 -3.21
N SER A 155 14.87 17.34 -3.86
CA SER A 155 14.24 18.63 -4.15
C SER A 155 13.55 18.69 -5.52
N LEU A 156 13.59 17.61 -6.32
CA LEU A 156 13.01 17.58 -7.66
C LEU A 156 11.47 17.68 -7.56
N THR A 157 10.92 18.81 -7.99
CA THR A 157 9.47 19.05 -7.96
C THR A 157 8.76 18.68 -9.23
N SER A 158 9.47 18.70 -10.37
CA SER A 158 8.96 18.37 -11.68
C SER A 158 10.05 17.83 -12.62
N CYS A 159 9.66 16.86 -13.44
CA CYS A 159 10.47 16.37 -14.55
C CYS A 159 9.53 16.06 -15.72
N VAL A 160 9.75 16.71 -16.86
CA VAL A 160 8.99 16.42 -18.08
C VAL A 160 9.65 15.23 -18.78
N ILE A 161 8.92 14.13 -18.90
CA ILE A 161 9.36 12.95 -19.65
C ILE A 161 9.04 13.15 -21.13
N PRO A 162 10.04 13.13 -22.02
CA PRO A 162 9.81 13.29 -23.46
C PRO A 162 8.95 12.17 -24.05
N ALA A 163 8.15 12.51 -25.08
CA ALA A 163 7.27 11.57 -25.78
C ALA A 163 8.03 10.48 -26.59
N SER A 164 9.35 10.54 -26.65
CA SER A 164 10.22 9.52 -27.24
C SER A 164 10.67 8.43 -26.24
N VAL A 165 10.35 8.60 -24.94
CA VAL A 165 10.76 7.64 -23.89
C VAL A 165 9.86 6.41 -23.94
N ASP A 166 10.44 5.24 -24.13
CA ASP A 166 9.76 3.94 -24.14
C ASP A 166 9.95 3.12 -22.85
N HIS A 167 10.93 3.50 -22.01
CA HIS A 167 11.29 2.76 -20.81
C HIS A 167 11.66 3.68 -19.64
N ILE A 168 11.13 3.38 -18.46
CA ILE A 168 11.55 3.95 -17.17
C ILE A 168 12.10 2.80 -16.31
N GLY A 169 13.36 2.88 -15.90
CA GLY A 169 14.08 1.81 -15.21
C GLY A 169 13.76 1.67 -13.71
N ASP A 170 14.38 0.66 -13.10
CA ASP A 170 14.25 0.41 -11.66
C ASP A 170 14.75 1.61 -10.85
N ASN A 171 13.97 2.02 -9.84
CA ASN A 171 14.31 3.12 -8.95
C ASN A 171 14.60 4.45 -9.66
N ALA A 172 14.14 4.63 -10.90
CA ALA A 172 14.52 5.78 -11.73
C ALA A 172 14.25 7.13 -11.03
N PHE A 173 13.12 7.29 -10.35
CA PHE A 173 12.74 8.46 -9.55
C PHE A 173 12.56 8.15 -8.06
N ALA A 174 13.08 7.01 -7.58
CA ALA A 174 12.89 6.68 -6.17
C ALA A 174 13.53 7.73 -5.25
N GLN A 175 12.85 8.07 -4.15
CA GLN A 175 13.26 9.10 -3.19
C GLN A 175 13.33 10.53 -3.78
N CYS A 176 12.58 10.82 -4.84
CA CYS A 176 12.29 12.18 -5.26
C CYS A 176 11.19 12.75 -4.35
N GLU A 177 11.56 13.08 -3.11
CA GLU A 177 10.62 13.36 -2.02
C GLU A 177 9.74 14.59 -2.27
N ALA A 178 10.20 15.55 -3.10
CA ALA A 178 9.46 16.76 -3.45
C ALA A 178 8.67 16.67 -4.77
N LEU A 179 8.76 15.55 -5.51
CA LEU A 179 8.07 15.35 -6.80
C LEU A 179 6.56 15.33 -6.57
N LYS A 180 5.85 16.34 -7.12
CA LYS A 180 4.41 16.50 -6.89
C LYS A 180 3.54 15.84 -7.94
N ASN A 181 3.95 15.97 -9.20
CA ASN A 181 3.18 15.48 -10.34
C ASN A 181 4.13 14.89 -11.36
N ILE A 182 3.70 13.84 -12.03
CA ILE A 182 4.41 13.25 -13.15
C ILE A 182 3.40 12.77 -14.21
N GLN A 183 3.73 13.03 -15.47
CA GLN A 183 2.98 12.54 -16.62
C GLN A 183 3.82 11.47 -17.32
N ILE A 184 3.23 10.32 -17.56
CA ILE A 184 3.83 9.20 -18.26
C ILE A 184 3.32 9.22 -19.70
N PRO A 185 4.20 9.47 -20.70
CA PRO A 185 3.82 9.50 -22.10
C PRO A 185 3.28 8.16 -22.62
N ALA A 186 2.45 8.21 -23.64
CA ALA A 186 1.90 7.03 -24.30
C ALA A 186 2.98 6.07 -24.87
N SER A 187 4.16 6.59 -25.19
CA SER A 187 5.31 5.81 -25.67
C SER A 187 5.89 4.85 -24.62
N VAL A 188 5.67 5.11 -23.31
CA VAL A 188 6.24 4.27 -22.25
C VAL A 188 5.53 2.93 -22.21
N ALA A 189 6.27 1.88 -22.59
CA ALA A 189 5.77 0.50 -22.58
C ALA A 189 6.15 -0.25 -21.31
N THR A 190 7.20 0.17 -20.61
CA THR A 190 7.68 -0.52 -19.39
C THR A 190 8.14 0.45 -18.32
N MET A 191 7.82 0.10 -17.06
CA MET A 191 8.22 0.83 -15.86
C MET A 191 8.79 -0.14 -14.84
N GLY A 192 10.02 0.08 -14.39
CA GLY A 192 10.76 -0.83 -13.51
C GLY A 192 10.27 -0.85 -12.07
N ASN A 193 10.85 -1.77 -11.28
CA ASN A 193 10.57 -1.89 -9.86
C ASN A 193 10.92 -0.59 -9.13
N ALA A 194 10.08 -0.21 -8.18
CA ALA A 194 10.31 0.93 -7.31
C ALA A 194 10.55 2.27 -8.06
N ALA A 195 10.06 2.40 -9.31
CA ALA A 195 10.35 3.56 -10.15
C ALA A 195 10.07 4.90 -9.46
N PHE A 196 9.01 5.00 -8.66
CA PHE A 196 8.60 6.18 -7.87
C PHE A 196 8.55 5.89 -6.35
N ASN A 197 9.31 4.89 -5.88
CA ASN A 197 9.33 4.53 -4.47
C ASN A 197 9.70 5.74 -3.59
N LYS A 198 8.90 6.01 -2.55
CA LYS A 198 9.11 7.12 -1.61
C LYS A 198 9.11 8.50 -2.24
N CYS A 199 8.39 8.71 -3.33
CA CYS A 199 8.02 10.04 -3.81
C CYS A 199 6.92 10.59 -2.89
N ALA A 200 7.30 11.02 -1.69
CA ALA A 200 6.35 11.32 -0.60
C ALA A 200 5.38 12.46 -0.94
N ALA A 201 5.82 13.44 -1.72
CA ALA A 201 4.99 14.57 -2.17
C ALA A 201 4.18 14.27 -3.44
N LEU A 202 4.28 13.08 -4.04
CA LEU A 202 3.56 12.76 -5.27
C LEU A 202 2.06 12.73 -5.01
N GLU A 203 1.35 13.73 -5.53
CA GLU A 203 -0.11 13.87 -5.41
C GLU A 203 -0.84 13.26 -6.59
N THR A 204 -0.28 13.41 -7.79
CA THR A 204 -0.89 12.90 -9.04
C THR A 204 0.15 12.27 -9.95
N ILE A 205 -0.25 11.14 -10.53
CA ILE A 205 0.41 10.55 -11.70
C ILE A 205 -0.64 10.39 -12.78
N THR A 206 -0.30 10.79 -14.00
CA THR A 206 -1.17 10.63 -15.17
C THR A 206 -0.48 9.80 -16.21
N PHE A 207 -1.24 8.98 -16.90
CA PHE A 207 -0.80 8.20 -18.05
C PHE A 207 -1.51 8.75 -19.27
N ASP A 208 -0.76 9.03 -20.34
CA ASP A 208 -1.37 9.48 -21.58
C ASP A 208 -2.19 8.36 -22.25
N ASP A 209 -3.20 8.74 -23.00
CA ASP A 209 -4.02 7.80 -23.74
C ASP A 209 -3.16 6.96 -24.69
N GLY A 210 -3.40 5.65 -24.69
CA GLY A 210 -2.61 4.70 -25.48
C GLY A 210 -1.33 4.21 -24.80
N CYS A 211 -1.08 4.55 -23.54
CA CYS A 211 0.02 3.98 -22.77
C CYS A 211 -0.13 2.45 -22.69
N ALA A 212 0.93 1.73 -23.09
CA ALA A 212 0.89 0.28 -23.25
C ALA A 212 1.47 -0.51 -22.06
N ILE A 213 1.56 0.13 -20.89
CA ILE A 213 2.02 -0.55 -19.68
C ILE A 213 1.03 -1.64 -19.29
N THR A 214 1.52 -2.87 -19.11
CA THR A 214 0.72 -4.03 -18.69
C THR A 214 0.97 -4.41 -17.23
N ILE A 215 2.07 -3.98 -16.64
CA ILE A 215 2.45 -4.33 -15.26
C ILE A 215 2.85 -3.08 -14.47
N ILE A 216 2.25 -2.87 -13.32
CA ILE A 216 2.78 -1.97 -12.30
C ILE A 216 3.68 -2.77 -11.38
N ASN A 217 4.97 -2.69 -11.59
CA ASN A 217 5.97 -3.53 -10.93
C ASN A 217 6.06 -3.33 -9.41
N ALA A 218 6.81 -4.21 -8.74
CA ALA A 218 6.95 -4.22 -7.29
C ALA A 218 7.44 -2.86 -6.74
N ASN A 219 6.83 -2.40 -5.64
CA ASN A 219 7.18 -1.16 -4.93
C ASN A 219 7.07 0.13 -5.77
N THR A 220 6.47 0.13 -6.93
CA THR A 220 6.47 1.28 -7.86
C THR A 220 6.06 2.58 -7.17
N PHE A 221 4.97 2.58 -6.40
CA PHE A 221 4.47 3.74 -5.66
C PHE A 221 4.53 3.56 -4.14
N ASN A 222 5.32 2.60 -3.65
CA ASN A 222 5.43 2.36 -2.21
C ASN A 222 5.92 3.63 -1.49
N GLY A 223 5.15 4.11 -0.52
CA GLY A 223 5.50 5.30 0.25
C GLY A 223 5.20 6.63 -0.45
N CYS A 224 4.39 6.65 -1.51
CA CYS A 224 3.83 7.87 -2.09
C CYS A 224 2.69 8.38 -1.18
N THR A 225 3.06 8.98 -0.05
CA THR A 225 2.13 9.28 1.05
C THR A 225 1.04 10.29 0.70
N LEU A 226 1.28 11.19 -0.25
CA LEU A 226 0.31 12.19 -0.69
C LEU A 226 -0.47 11.79 -1.95
N LEU A 227 -0.26 10.59 -2.51
CA LEU A 227 -0.98 10.11 -3.68
C LEU A 227 -2.47 9.91 -3.33
N LYS A 228 -3.34 10.71 -3.95
CA LYS A 228 -4.79 10.76 -3.65
C LYS A 228 -5.61 9.81 -4.51
N GLY A 229 -5.14 9.57 -5.72
CA GLY A 229 -5.78 8.70 -6.69
C GLY A 229 -4.86 8.45 -7.88
N VAL A 230 -5.10 7.35 -8.57
CA VAL A 230 -4.41 7.00 -9.81
C VAL A 230 -5.41 6.35 -10.75
N LYS A 231 -5.49 6.86 -11.97
CA LYS A 231 -6.16 6.17 -13.07
C LYS A 231 -5.08 5.45 -13.87
N LEU A 232 -5.02 4.13 -13.73
CA LEU A 232 -4.10 3.30 -14.49
C LEU A 232 -4.56 3.16 -15.95
N PRO A 233 -3.66 2.88 -16.90
CA PRO A 233 -4.04 2.44 -18.24
C PRO A 233 -4.95 1.20 -18.17
N SER A 234 -5.94 1.14 -19.03
CA SER A 234 -6.84 -0.03 -19.14
C SER A 234 -6.11 -1.32 -19.55
N THR A 235 -4.89 -1.19 -20.10
CA THR A 235 -3.98 -2.28 -20.46
C THR A 235 -3.28 -2.96 -19.28
N VAL A 236 -3.39 -2.40 -18.07
CA VAL A 236 -2.69 -2.98 -16.91
C VAL A 236 -3.39 -4.26 -16.46
N GLU A 237 -2.64 -5.36 -16.52
CA GLU A 237 -3.07 -6.71 -16.18
C GLU A 237 -2.63 -7.13 -14.77
N GLU A 238 -1.49 -6.59 -14.27
CA GLU A 238 -0.88 -7.06 -13.04
C GLU A 238 -0.41 -5.90 -12.13
N LEU A 239 -0.65 -6.07 -10.82
CA LEU A 239 -0.14 -5.19 -9.78
C LEU A 239 0.86 -5.95 -8.90
N GLY A 240 2.12 -5.57 -8.97
CA GLY A 240 3.22 -6.20 -8.26
C GLY A 240 3.19 -5.99 -6.75
N LYS A 241 4.03 -6.74 -6.07
CA LYS A 241 4.14 -6.73 -4.61
C LYS A 241 4.44 -5.32 -4.08
N LEU A 242 3.66 -4.88 -3.08
CA LEU A 242 3.81 -3.58 -2.43
C LEU A 242 3.70 -2.38 -3.41
N ALA A 243 3.11 -2.56 -4.60
CA ALA A 243 3.09 -1.52 -5.63
C ALA A 243 2.46 -0.21 -5.14
N PHE A 244 1.44 -0.28 -4.32
CA PHE A 244 0.74 0.86 -3.68
C PHE A 244 0.78 0.79 -2.15
N ALA A 245 1.81 0.16 -1.56
CA ALA A 245 1.92 0.11 -0.11
C ALA A 245 2.25 1.48 0.48
N ASN A 246 1.79 1.73 1.71
CA ASN A 246 2.06 2.96 2.46
C ASN A 246 1.64 4.26 1.74
N CYS A 247 0.63 4.21 0.85
CA CYS A 247 0.02 5.37 0.19
C CYS A 247 -1.08 5.93 1.11
N SER A 248 -0.71 6.69 2.14
CA SER A 248 -1.61 7.07 3.24
C SER A 248 -2.76 8.01 2.84
N SER A 249 -2.69 8.67 1.68
CA SER A 249 -3.77 9.52 1.14
C SER A 249 -4.64 8.81 0.11
N LEU A 250 -4.30 7.59 -0.31
CA LEU A 250 -5.04 6.84 -1.33
C LEU A 250 -6.22 6.11 -0.67
N THR A 251 -7.42 6.63 -0.88
CA THR A 251 -8.64 6.13 -0.22
C THR A 251 -9.61 5.41 -1.15
N ALA A 252 -9.40 5.50 -2.45
CA ALA A 252 -10.18 4.78 -3.45
C ALA A 252 -9.26 4.26 -4.55
N PHE A 253 -9.61 3.12 -5.14
CA PHE A 253 -8.83 2.52 -6.22
C PHE A 253 -9.74 1.79 -7.20
N THR A 254 -9.53 2.06 -8.50
CA THR A 254 -10.24 1.38 -9.59
C THR A 254 -9.31 0.38 -10.26
N LEU A 255 -9.71 -0.89 -10.31
CA LEU A 255 -9.01 -1.94 -11.03
C LEU A 255 -9.26 -1.75 -12.54
N PRO A 256 -8.22 -1.79 -13.38
CA PRO A 256 -8.35 -1.62 -14.83
C PRO A 256 -9.18 -2.72 -15.51
N ALA A 257 -9.66 -2.44 -16.73
CA ALA A 257 -10.45 -3.41 -17.50
C ALA A 257 -9.71 -4.71 -17.83
N SER A 258 -8.39 -4.64 -18.09
CA SER A 258 -7.55 -5.84 -18.34
C SER A 258 -6.97 -6.48 -17.08
N PHE A 259 -7.28 -5.94 -15.89
CA PHE A 259 -6.69 -6.45 -14.66
C PHE A 259 -7.02 -7.94 -14.46
N ALA A 260 -5.98 -8.74 -14.22
CA ALA A 260 -6.07 -10.20 -14.07
C ALA A 260 -5.52 -10.71 -12.73
N ASP A 261 -4.49 -10.05 -12.16
CA ASP A 261 -3.89 -10.52 -10.91
C ASP A 261 -3.20 -9.40 -10.11
N LYS A 262 -3.05 -9.65 -8.82
CA LYS A 262 -2.25 -8.84 -7.90
C LYS A 262 -1.35 -9.70 -7.04
N GLU A 263 -0.16 -9.21 -6.82
CA GLU A 263 0.75 -9.79 -5.83
C GLU A 263 0.27 -9.54 -4.39
N SER A 264 0.80 -10.35 -3.49
CA SER A 264 0.55 -10.17 -2.06
C SER A 264 1.03 -8.78 -1.58
N ASP A 265 0.33 -8.23 -0.58
CA ASP A 265 0.68 -6.97 0.07
C ASP A 265 0.67 -5.73 -0.86
N THR A 266 0.07 -5.80 -2.06
CA THR A 266 0.01 -4.70 -3.04
C THR A 266 -0.43 -3.38 -2.40
N PHE A 267 -1.46 -3.40 -1.55
CA PHE A 267 -2.02 -2.23 -0.85
C PHE A 267 -1.68 -2.21 0.66
N GLN A 268 -0.58 -2.82 1.07
CA GLN A 268 -0.22 -2.89 2.50
C GLN A 268 -0.17 -1.49 3.14
N ASN A 269 -0.85 -1.32 4.28
CA ASN A 269 -0.96 -0.05 5.02
C ASN A 269 -1.54 1.12 4.20
N THR A 270 -2.29 0.86 3.13
CA THR A 270 -2.95 1.88 2.31
C THR A 270 -4.43 1.90 2.68
N PRO A 271 -4.97 3.05 3.12
CA PRO A 271 -6.30 3.11 3.74
C PRO A 271 -7.42 3.19 2.69
N ILE A 272 -7.55 2.16 1.86
CA ILE A 272 -8.62 2.10 0.85
C ILE A 272 -9.97 1.97 1.58
N LYS A 273 -10.90 2.85 1.22
CA LYS A 273 -12.31 2.87 1.67
C LYS A 273 -13.25 2.31 0.63
N ASN A 274 -12.87 2.34 -0.63
CA ASN A 274 -13.69 1.88 -1.74
C ASN A 274 -12.83 1.36 -2.88
N TYR A 275 -13.17 0.17 -3.38
CA TYR A 275 -12.66 -0.34 -4.65
C TYR A 275 -13.74 -0.23 -5.72
N ASP A 276 -13.31 -0.05 -6.96
CA ASP A 276 -14.13 -0.13 -8.16
C ASP A 276 -13.42 -1.01 -9.20
N VAL A 277 -14.14 -1.43 -10.22
CA VAL A 277 -13.63 -2.22 -11.35
C VAL A 277 -14.12 -1.58 -12.64
N GLU A 278 -13.21 -1.29 -13.58
CA GLU A 278 -13.58 -0.72 -14.88
C GLU A 278 -14.50 -1.67 -15.65
N GLU A 279 -15.44 -1.07 -16.40
CA GLU A 279 -16.32 -1.81 -17.31
C GLU A 279 -15.49 -2.62 -18.32
N GLY A 280 -15.92 -3.85 -18.56
CA GLY A 280 -15.23 -4.77 -19.48
C GLY A 280 -14.20 -5.68 -18.79
N ASN A 281 -13.99 -5.60 -17.49
CA ASN A 281 -13.20 -6.60 -16.78
C ASN A 281 -13.98 -7.93 -16.70
N GLU A 282 -13.37 -9.02 -17.22
CA GLU A 282 -13.99 -10.35 -17.30
C GLU A 282 -13.69 -11.24 -16.06
N GLY A 283 -12.82 -10.81 -15.16
CA GLY A 283 -12.39 -11.63 -14.00
C GLY A 283 -12.90 -11.13 -12.66
N PHE A 284 -13.22 -9.86 -12.57
CA PHE A 284 -13.51 -9.19 -11.30
C PHE A 284 -14.75 -8.31 -11.38
N SER A 285 -15.43 -8.19 -10.25
CA SER A 285 -16.55 -7.26 -10.07
C SER A 285 -16.42 -6.53 -8.73
N ALA A 286 -16.95 -5.32 -8.65
CA ALA A 286 -17.03 -4.57 -7.40
C ALA A 286 -18.50 -4.38 -7.00
N VAL A 287 -18.83 -4.77 -5.78
CA VAL A 287 -20.16 -4.55 -5.20
C VAL A 287 -19.98 -3.84 -3.88
N ASP A 288 -20.57 -2.67 -3.75
CA ASP A 288 -20.50 -1.85 -2.53
C ASP A 288 -19.06 -1.63 -2.05
N GLY A 289 -18.15 -1.37 -3.01
CA GLY A 289 -16.72 -1.11 -2.75
C GLY A 289 -15.87 -2.32 -2.40
N VAL A 290 -16.41 -3.52 -2.42
CA VAL A 290 -15.72 -4.79 -2.18
C VAL A 290 -15.51 -5.53 -3.49
N VAL A 291 -14.31 -6.06 -3.73
CA VAL A 291 -13.99 -6.80 -4.95
C VAL A 291 -14.22 -8.28 -4.78
N TYR A 292 -14.86 -8.86 -5.75
CA TYR A 292 -15.15 -10.28 -5.90
C TYR A 292 -14.59 -10.79 -7.24
N ASN A 293 -14.53 -12.11 -7.42
CA ASN A 293 -14.43 -12.69 -8.76
C ASN A 293 -15.68 -12.37 -9.58
N GLU A 294 -15.66 -12.61 -10.87
CA GLU A 294 -16.76 -12.29 -11.81
C GLU A 294 -18.12 -12.78 -11.30
N ASP A 295 -18.23 -14.05 -10.91
CA ASP A 295 -19.46 -14.70 -10.42
C ASP A 295 -19.87 -14.31 -8.99
N THR A 296 -19.12 -13.44 -8.34
CA THR A 296 -19.31 -13.04 -6.94
C THR A 296 -19.34 -14.21 -5.94
N THR A 297 -18.67 -15.32 -6.29
CA THR A 297 -18.56 -16.50 -5.44
C THR A 297 -17.33 -16.50 -4.52
N GLU A 298 -16.35 -15.64 -4.79
CA GLU A 298 -15.17 -15.43 -3.96
C GLU A 298 -14.95 -13.95 -3.66
N LEU A 299 -14.76 -13.61 -2.38
CA LEU A 299 -14.44 -12.27 -1.93
C LEU A 299 -12.92 -12.10 -1.93
N LEU A 300 -12.40 -11.13 -2.70
CA LEU A 300 -10.98 -10.99 -2.99
C LEU A 300 -10.32 -9.78 -2.30
N LEU A 301 -11.02 -8.62 -2.24
CA LEU A 301 -10.49 -7.42 -1.59
C LEU A 301 -11.59 -6.71 -0.80
N TYR A 302 -11.39 -6.59 0.51
CA TYR A 302 -12.21 -5.76 1.39
C TYR A 302 -11.51 -4.42 1.65
N PRO A 303 -12.21 -3.28 1.55
CA PRO A 303 -11.62 -1.96 1.80
C PRO A 303 -11.35 -1.76 3.30
N ILE A 304 -10.07 -1.87 3.68
CA ILE A 304 -9.63 -1.97 5.09
C ILE A 304 -9.88 -0.73 5.94
N ALA A 305 -10.08 0.43 5.31
CA ALA A 305 -10.37 1.69 5.98
C ALA A 305 -11.85 2.08 5.94
N ARG A 306 -12.72 1.14 5.59
CA ARG A 306 -14.16 1.29 5.68
C ARG A 306 -14.56 1.63 7.13
N GLU A 307 -15.53 2.54 7.30
CA GLU A 307 -15.89 3.08 8.62
C GLU A 307 -16.83 2.15 9.40
N GLU A 308 -17.57 1.30 8.69
CA GLU A 308 -18.47 0.32 9.29
C GLU A 308 -17.68 -0.73 10.07
N ASN A 309 -18.15 -0.99 11.28
CA ASN A 309 -17.54 -1.98 12.16
C ASN A 309 -18.08 -3.40 11.99
N SER A 310 -19.05 -3.59 11.10
CA SER A 310 -19.65 -4.88 10.78
C SER A 310 -19.81 -5.06 9.27
N PHE A 311 -19.68 -6.31 8.82
CA PHE A 311 -19.87 -6.67 7.42
C PHE A 311 -20.63 -7.99 7.31
N THR A 312 -21.54 -8.07 6.35
CA THR A 312 -22.25 -9.31 6.00
C THR A 312 -21.77 -9.78 4.64
N VAL A 313 -21.12 -10.93 4.63
CA VAL A 313 -20.67 -11.59 3.39
C VAL A 313 -21.90 -12.02 2.59
N PRO A 314 -22.00 -11.65 1.30
CA PRO A 314 -23.12 -12.04 0.44
C PRO A 314 -23.34 -13.56 0.42
N THR A 315 -24.60 -13.97 0.34
CA THR A 315 -25.00 -15.40 0.50
C THR A 315 -24.47 -16.34 -0.59
N GLN A 316 -24.09 -15.81 -1.76
CA GLN A 316 -23.48 -16.57 -2.85
C GLN A 316 -22.00 -16.86 -2.65
N VAL A 317 -21.31 -16.13 -1.78
CA VAL A 317 -19.86 -16.25 -1.55
C VAL A 317 -19.55 -17.58 -0.87
N GLY A 318 -18.75 -18.40 -1.54
CA GLY A 318 -18.25 -19.70 -1.07
C GLY A 318 -16.78 -19.68 -0.64
N GLY A 319 -16.02 -18.61 -0.96
CA GLY A 319 -14.60 -18.45 -0.63
C GLY A 319 -14.27 -17.06 -0.11
N ILE A 320 -13.33 -17.00 0.83
CA ILE A 320 -12.64 -15.74 1.21
C ILE A 320 -11.20 -15.85 0.75
N GLY A 321 -10.82 -14.98 -0.16
CA GLY A 321 -9.52 -14.96 -0.84
C GLY A 321 -8.34 -14.66 0.08
N GLU A 322 -7.13 -14.87 -0.44
CA GLU A 322 -5.90 -14.59 0.28
C GLU A 322 -5.81 -13.10 0.64
N GLN A 323 -5.56 -12.83 1.93
CA GLN A 323 -5.42 -11.48 2.48
C GLN A 323 -6.66 -10.57 2.28
N ALA A 324 -7.82 -11.10 1.94
CA ALA A 324 -9.00 -10.30 1.60
C ALA A 324 -9.39 -9.24 2.65
N PHE A 325 -9.24 -9.54 3.95
CA PHE A 325 -9.50 -8.63 5.08
C PHE A 325 -8.22 -8.31 5.87
N PHE A 326 -7.03 -8.48 5.27
CA PHE A 326 -5.77 -8.25 5.97
C PHE A 326 -5.68 -6.81 6.50
N GLY A 327 -5.51 -6.67 7.83
CA GLY A 327 -5.38 -5.35 8.45
C GLY A 327 -6.68 -4.55 8.59
N ALA A 328 -7.86 -5.14 8.37
CA ALA A 328 -9.18 -4.51 8.55
C ALA A 328 -9.47 -4.23 10.04
N LYS A 329 -8.77 -3.27 10.65
CA LYS A 329 -8.79 -3.00 12.11
C LYS A 329 -10.13 -2.46 12.61
N SER A 330 -10.89 -1.76 11.76
CA SER A 330 -12.20 -1.21 12.09
C SER A 330 -13.28 -2.30 12.14
N LEU A 331 -13.12 -3.40 11.39
CA LEU A 331 -14.07 -4.50 11.33
C LEU A 331 -14.08 -5.29 12.65
N LYS A 332 -15.18 -5.21 13.40
CA LYS A 332 -15.35 -5.89 14.70
C LYS A 332 -16.20 -7.13 14.60
N GLN A 333 -17.15 -7.13 13.68
CA GLN A 333 -18.11 -8.22 13.48
C GLN A 333 -18.22 -8.59 12.02
N ILE A 334 -18.34 -9.87 11.73
CA ILE A 334 -18.60 -10.39 10.39
C ILE A 334 -19.64 -11.50 10.44
N THR A 335 -20.61 -11.44 9.52
CA THR A 335 -21.52 -12.53 9.27
C THR A 335 -21.08 -13.25 8.01
N LEU A 336 -20.63 -14.49 8.16
CA LEU A 336 -20.18 -15.33 7.04
C LEU A 336 -21.37 -15.95 6.29
N SER A 337 -21.20 -16.15 4.98
CA SER A 337 -22.16 -16.87 4.14
C SER A 337 -22.28 -18.33 4.57
N ASN A 338 -23.50 -18.88 4.57
CA ASN A 338 -23.72 -20.31 4.82
C ASN A 338 -23.19 -21.23 3.72
N LYS A 339 -22.80 -20.66 2.57
CA LYS A 339 -22.11 -21.39 1.49
C LYS A 339 -20.59 -21.39 1.62
N LEU A 340 -20.05 -20.68 2.62
CA LEU A 340 -18.60 -20.53 2.76
C LEU A 340 -17.96 -21.88 3.08
N THR A 341 -17.04 -22.30 2.23
CA THR A 341 -16.28 -23.56 2.37
C THR A 341 -14.82 -23.32 2.72
N ASN A 342 -14.22 -22.25 2.21
CA ASN A 342 -12.78 -22.00 2.34
C ASN A 342 -12.47 -20.58 2.81
N ILE A 343 -11.50 -20.50 3.71
CA ILE A 343 -10.86 -19.22 4.12
C ILE A 343 -9.38 -19.38 3.84
N LEU A 344 -8.87 -18.60 2.88
CA LEU A 344 -7.51 -18.75 2.39
C LEU A 344 -6.45 -18.11 3.32
N SER A 345 -5.19 -18.19 2.90
CA SER A 345 -4.04 -17.74 3.69
C SER A 345 -4.18 -16.25 4.07
N LYS A 346 -3.93 -15.92 5.35
CA LYS A 346 -3.95 -14.56 5.91
C LYS A 346 -5.26 -13.78 5.69
N ALA A 347 -6.35 -14.43 5.30
CA ALA A 347 -7.60 -13.79 4.90
C ALA A 347 -8.08 -12.70 5.87
N PHE A 348 -7.96 -12.92 7.17
CA PHE A 348 -8.34 -11.98 8.24
C PHE A 348 -7.16 -11.53 9.12
N ALA A 349 -5.91 -11.84 8.73
CA ALA A 349 -4.78 -11.53 9.59
C ALA A 349 -4.73 -10.05 9.97
N GLN A 350 -4.41 -9.77 11.23
CA GLN A 350 -4.35 -8.43 11.83
C GLN A 350 -5.67 -7.63 11.77
N SER A 351 -6.82 -8.30 11.51
CA SER A 351 -8.14 -7.65 11.58
C SER A 351 -8.56 -7.31 13.01
N GLY A 352 -9.56 -6.46 13.12
CA GLY A 352 -10.12 -6.02 14.41
C GLY A 352 -11.23 -6.91 14.97
N LEU A 353 -11.51 -8.06 14.35
CA LEU A 353 -12.59 -8.97 14.76
C LEU A 353 -12.51 -9.34 16.23
N THR A 354 -13.66 -9.33 16.92
CA THR A 354 -13.76 -9.68 18.33
C THR A 354 -14.25 -11.11 18.54
N GLU A 355 -15.07 -11.60 17.62
CA GLU A 355 -15.60 -12.95 17.58
C GLU A 355 -15.76 -13.41 16.13
N ILE A 356 -15.82 -14.72 15.92
CA ILE A 356 -16.11 -15.33 14.61
C ILE A 356 -16.94 -16.58 14.78
N THR A 357 -17.96 -16.72 13.93
CA THR A 357 -18.76 -17.95 13.83
C THR A 357 -18.66 -18.50 12.41
N PHE A 358 -18.07 -19.69 12.30
CA PHE A 358 -17.94 -20.41 11.04
C PHE A 358 -19.20 -21.23 10.75
N PRO A 359 -19.78 -21.11 9.55
CA PRO A 359 -20.86 -22.01 9.12
C PRO A 359 -20.40 -23.47 9.07
N ALA A 360 -21.36 -24.38 8.98
CA ALA A 360 -21.08 -25.83 9.06
C ALA A 360 -20.30 -26.33 7.82
N GLU A 361 -20.43 -25.62 6.72
CA GLU A 361 -19.85 -25.93 5.41
C GLU A 361 -18.35 -25.61 5.31
N VAL A 362 -17.79 -24.86 6.27
CA VAL A 362 -16.35 -24.53 6.25
C VAL A 362 -15.53 -25.81 6.43
N THR A 363 -14.75 -26.12 5.40
CA THR A 363 -13.89 -27.32 5.36
C THR A 363 -12.45 -27.03 5.75
N SER A 364 -11.95 -25.80 5.51
CA SER A 364 -10.55 -25.48 5.78
C SER A 364 -10.36 -24.03 6.25
N ILE A 365 -9.43 -23.88 7.20
CA ILE A 365 -8.90 -22.58 7.63
C ILE A 365 -7.43 -22.50 7.20
N GLY A 366 -7.14 -21.55 6.33
CA GLY A 366 -5.83 -21.38 5.70
C GLY A 366 -4.71 -20.96 6.66
N LYS A 367 -3.48 -21.02 6.15
CA LYS A 367 -2.29 -20.61 6.90
C LYS A 367 -2.39 -19.16 7.35
N GLU A 368 -2.13 -18.90 8.64
CA GLU A 368 -2.15 -17.55 9.23
C GLU A 368 -3.48 -16.79 9.06
N ALA A 369 -4.60 -17.48 8.73
CA ALA A 369 -5.86 -16.84 8.34
C ALA A 369 -6.34 -15.76 9.34
N PHE A 370 -6.17 -15.95 10.64
CA PHE A 370 -6.52 -15.01 11.71
C PHE A 370 -5.29 -14.57 12.53
N SER A 371 -4.08 -14.75 11.98
CA SER A 371 -2.85 -14.41 12.72
C SER A 371 -2.84 -12.93 13.13
N GLY A 372 -2.53 -12.67 14.41
CA GLY A 372 -2.43 -11.31 14.94
C GLY A 372 -3.75 -10.59 15.17
N CYS A 373 -4.91 -11.28 15.08
CA CYS A 373 -6.22 -10.73 15.47
C CYS A 373 -6.31 -10.63 17.01
N LYS A 374 -5.67 -9.63 17.58
CA LYS A 374 -5.50 -9.51 19.04
C LYS A 374 -6.80 -9.31 19.81
N ALA A 375 -7.85 -8.80 19.16
CA ALA A 375 -9.17 -8.60 19.74
C ALA A 375 -10.06 -9.83 19.66
N LEU A 376 -9.68 -10.86 18.87
CA LEU A 376 -10.48 -12.06 18.66
C LEU A 376 -10.40 -12.98 19.90
N THR A 377 -11.48 -13.02 20.67
CA THR A 377 -11.58 -13.78 21.93
C THR A 377 -12.35 -15.08 21.79
N THR A 378 -13.27 -15.16 20.83
CA THR A 378 -14.17 -16.29 20.66
C THR A 378 -14.23 -16.75 19.22
N ALA A 379 -14.08 -18.06 19.00
CA ALA A 379 -14.27 -18.72 17.71
C ALA A 379 -15.25 -19.89 17.85
N THR A 380 -16.31 -19.89 17.05
CA THR A 380 -17.34 -20.94 17.07
C THR A 380 -17.45 -21.61 15.71
N PHE A 381 -17.27 -22.91 15.66
CA PHE A 381 -17.46 -23.74 14.49
C PHE A 381 -18.82 -24.44 14.60
N LYS A 382 -19.76 -24.17 13.70
CA LYS A 382 -21.05 -24.88 13.64
C LYS A 382 -20.87 -26.30 13.17
N GLY A 383 -19.86 -26.56 12.29
CA GLY A 383 -19.42 -27.88 11.86
C GLY A 383 -17.98 -28.17 12.29
N GLY A 384 -17.41 -29.28 11.82
CA GLY A 384 -16.01 -29.63 12.00
C GLY A 384 -15.23 -29.43 10.70
N PRO A 385 -14.33 -28.47 10.58
CA PRO A 385 -13.48 -28.38 9.41
C PRO A 385 -12.59 -29.62 9.28
N SER A 386 -12.16 -29.94 8.06
CA SER A 386 -11.22 -31.05 7.82
C SER A 386 -9.82 -30.70 8.33
N GLY A 387 -9.43 -29.40 8.22
CA GLY A 387 -8.10 -28.94 8.64
C GLY A 387 -8.06 -27.50 9.11
N ILE A 388 -7.14 -27.25 10.05
CA ILE A 388 -6.78 -25.91 10.54
C ILE A 388 -5.28 -25.77 10.38
N SER A 389 -4.88 -24.93 9.42
CA SER A 389 -3.50 -24.82 8.96
C SER A 389 -2.55 -24.16 9.96
N GLU A 390 -1.26 -24.17 9.62
CA GLU A 390 -0.17 -23.60 10.41
C GLU A 390 -0.50 -22.14 10.79
N LYS A 391 -0.37 -21.83 12.08
CA LYS A 391 -0.55 -20.47 12.63
C LYS A 391 -1.92 -19.83 12.34
N ALA A 392 -2.95 -20.59 12.00
CA ALA A 392 -4.26 -20.06 11.60
C ALA A 392 -4.80 -19.00 12.60
N PHE A 393 -4.64 -19.23 13.90
CA PHE A 393 -5.03 -18.30 14.98
C PHE A 393 -3.84 -17.83 15.83
N PHE A 394 -2.65 -17.77 15.24
CA PHE A 394 -1.42 -17.37 15.95
C PHE A 394 -1.51 -15.93 16.49
N GLY A 395 -1.16 -15.74 17.76
CA GLY A 395 -1.10 -14.40 18.35
C GLY A 395 -2.46 -13.71 18.50
N THR A 396 -3.55 -14.45 18.47
CA THR A 396 -4.91 -13.95 18.79
C THR A 396 -5.10 -13.77 20.31
N GLY A 397 -6.21 -13.14 20.69
CA GLY A 397 -6.70 -13.05 22.06
C GLY A 397 -7.62 -14.20 22.48
N LEU A 398 -7.65 -15.30 21.75
CA LEU A 398 -8.61 -16.40 21.99
C LEU A 398 -8.56 -16.92 23.41
N THR A 399 -9.73 -17.00 24.02
CA THR A 399 -10.01 -17.63 25.32
C THR A 399 -10.99 -18.79 25.18
N THR A 400 -11.80 -18.76 24.14
CA THR A 400 -12.86 -19.75 23.91
C THR A 400 -12.91 -20.18 22.45
N VAL A 401 -12.86 -21.48 22.22
CA VAL A 401 -13.08 -22.10 20.91
C VAL A 401 -14.11 -23.22 21.06
N THR A 402 -15.19 -23.17 20.29
CA THR A 402 -16.28 -24.12 20.37
C THR A 402 -16.51 -24.84 19.04
N PHE A 403 -16.61 -26.16 19.07
CA PHE A 403 -17.02 -26.97 17.93
C PHE A 403 -18.38 -27.58 18.24
N ASN A 404 -19.45 -27.04 17.65
CA ASN A 404 -20.81 -27.52 17.91
C ASN A 404 -21.04 -28.93 17.40
N GLN A 405 -20.46 -29.27 16.26
CA GLN A 405 -20.48 -30.59 15.64
C GLN A 405 -19.10 -30.93 15.09
N MET A 406 -18.72 -32.19 15.15
CA MET A 406 -17.43 -32.68 14.69
C MET A 406 -17.51 -34.15 14.34
N ASN A 407 -17.53 -34.52 13.07
CA ASN A 407 -17.53 -35.91 12.63
C ASN A 407 -16.18 -36.58 12.91
N ALA A 408 -15.09 -35.86 12.63
CA ALA A 408 -13.71 -36.24 12.92
C ALA A 408 -12.98 -35.08 13.56
N VAL A 409 -11.92 -35.34 14.31
CA VAL A 409 -11.00 -34.29 14.78
C VAL A 409 -10.32 -33.69 13.55
N PRO A 410 -10.32 -32.36 13.39
CA PRO A 410 -9.66 -31.73 12.26
C PRO A 410 -8.16 -32.04 12.27
N GLU A 411 -7.53 -32.05 11.08
CA GLU A 411 -6.10 -32.04 10.97
C GLU A 411 -5.58 -30.69 11.52
N LEU A 412 -4.80 -30.76 12.59
CA LEU A 412 -4.25 -29.57 13.25
C LEU A 412 -2.78 -29.44 12.89
N HIS A 413 -2.39 -28.24 12.46
CA HIS A 413 -1.01 -27.94 12.12
C HIS A 413 -0.29 -27.14 13.22
N GLN A 414 1.04 -27.03 13.08
CA GLN A 414 1.91 -26.40 14.07
C GLN A 414 1.44 -24.95 14.38
N GLN A 415 1.39 -24.62 15.67
CA GLN A 415 1.07 -23.29 16.18
C GLN A 415 -0.32 -22.76 15.75
N ALA A 416 -1.24 -23.65 15.30
CA ALA A 416 -2.56 -23.23 14.81
C ALA A 416 -3.32 -22.31 15.78
N PHE A 417 -3.21 -22.57 17.10
CA PHE A 417 -3.86 -21.78 18.17
C PHE A 417 -2.86 -21.21 19.19
N LEU A 418 -1.59 -21.01 18.80
CA LEU A 418 -0.60 -20.50 19.74
C LEU A 418 -0.86 -19.04 20.09
N THR A 419 -1.30 -18.78 21.33
CA THR A 419 -1.50 -17.45 21.89
C THR A 419 -0.37 -17.08 22.85
N ALA A 420 -0.09 -15.78 22.99
CA ALA A 420 1.04 -15.32 23.79
C ALA A 420 0.77 -15.38 25.32
N ARG A 421 -0.48 -15.16 25.75
CA ARG A 421 -0.81 -14.92 27.17
C ARG A 421 -2.09 -15.56 27.68
N THR A 422 -3.00 -16.00 26.81
CA THR A 422 -4.32 -16.52 27.19
C THR A 422 -4.33 -18.04 27.31
N THR A 423 -5.09 -18.58 28.26
CA THR A 423 -5.48 -19.99 28.29
C THR A 423 -6.72 -20.16 27.42
N ILE A 424 -6.71 -21.11 26.50
CA ILE A 424 -7.84 -21.37 25.61
C ILE A 424 -8.66 -22.51 26.17
N ASN A 425 -9.96 -22.29 26.33
CA ASN A 425 -10.94 -23.34 26.62
C ASN A 425 -11.54 -23.85 25.31
N PHE A 426 -11.27 -25.07 24.95
CA PHE A 426 -11.88 -25.75 23.82
C PHE A 426 -13.11 -26.55 24.29
N PHE A 427 -14.26 -26.27 23.70
CA PHE A 427 -15.50 -27.04 23.88
C PHE A 427 -15.75 -27.87 22.64
N VAL A 428 -15.73 -29.19 22.80
CA VAL A 428 -15.89 -30.17 21.71
C VAL A 428 -16.93 -31.21 22.07
N PRO A 429 -17.52 -31.95 21.10
CA PRO A 429 -18.39 -33.06 21.39
C PRO A 429 -17.75 -34.05 22.39
N ALA A 430 -18.54 -34.57 23.32
CA ALA A 430 -18.01 -35.33 24.47
C ALA A 430 -17.18 -36.55 24.06
N ASP A 431 -17.53 -37.22 22.95
CA ASP A 431 -16.82 -38.35 22.38
C ASP A 431 -15.51 -38.02 21.68
N LYS A 432 -15.20 -36.70 21.51
CA LYS A 432 -14.00 -36.21 20.82
C LYS A 432 -12.95 -35.58 21.76
N VAL A 433 -13.24 -35.45 23.04
CA VAL A 433 -12.39 -34.72 24.00
C VAL A 433 -10.95 -35.22 23.99
N ASP A 434 -10.74 -36.53 24.19
CA ASP A 434 -9.39 -37.09 24.29
C ASP A 434 -8.65 -37.07 22.96
N ALA A 435 -9.32 -37.38 21.87
CA ALA A 435 -8.72 -37.35 20.54
C ALA A 435 -8.33 -35.93 20.12
N PHE A 436 -9.16 -34.93 20.45
CA PHE A 436 -8.86 -33.53 20.16
C PHE A 436 -7.66 -33.02 20.98
N LYS A 437 -7.60 -33.38 22.27
CA LYS A 437 -6.47 -33.06 23.16
C LYS A 437 -5.17 -33.69 22.66
N GLN A 438 -5.19 -34.93 22.20
CA GLN A 438 -4.04 -35.58 21.56
C GLN A 438 -3.61 -34.84 20.28
N GLY A 439 -4.55 -34.49 19.40
CA GLY A 439 -4.30 -33.75 18.18
C GLY A 439 -3.61 -32.39 18.43
N LEU A 440 -4.13 -31.63 19.41
CA LEU A 440 -3.50 -30.34 19.80
C LEU A 440 -2.04 -30.50 20.24
N THR A 441 -1.76 -31.53 21.02
CA THR A 441 -0.43 -31.81 21.57
C THR A 441 0.53 -32.34 20.51
N ALA A 442 0.10 -33.31 19.71
CA ALA A 442 0.90 -33.94 18.67
C ALA A 442 1.33 -32.92 17.60
N ALA A 443 0.46 -31.99 17.23
CA ALA A 443 0.74 -30.94 16.26
C ALA A 443 1.52 -29.74 16.84
N ASN A 444 1.80 -29.67 18.15
CA ASN A 444 2.25 -28.44 18.82
C ASN A 444 1.37 -27.24 18.46
N ALA A 445 0.07 -27.47 18.36
CA ALA A 445 -0.88 -26.45 17.90
C ALA A 445 -1.13 -25.35 18.93
N VAL A 446 -0.87 -25.62 20.20
CA VAL A 446 -1.10 -24.73 21.36
C VAL A 446 0.11 -24.71 22.29
N SER A 447 0.15 -23.74 23.22
CA SER A 447 1.10 -23.78 24.34
C SER A 447 0.75 -24.94 25.28
N PRO A 448 1.68 -25.85 25.63
CA PRO A 448 1.38 -27.08 26.42
C PRO A 448 0.69 -26.84 27.77
N THR A 449 0.88 -25.66 28.36
CA THR A 449 0.37 -25.31 29.69
C THR A 449 -0.81 -24.34 29.66
N ARG A 450 -1.33 -24.00 28.48
CA ARG A 450 -2.33 -22.94 28.34
C ARG A 450 -3.55 -23.33 27.52
N PHE A 451 -4.02 -24.55 27.72
CA PHE A 451 -5.29 -24.96 27.14
C PHE A 451 -6.03 -25.99 28.03
N GLU A 452 -7.33 -26.00 27.90
CA GLU A 452 -8.21 -26.99 28.45
C GLU A 452 -9.15 -27.49 27.37
N VAL A 453 -9.45 -28.80 27.35
CA VAL A 453 -10.46 -29.39 26.45
C VAL A 453 -11.58 -29.91 27.30
N LYS A 454 -12.78 -29.44 27.05
CA LYS A 454 -13.99 -29.72 27.82
C LYS A 454 -15.10 -30.31 26.92
N PRO A 455 -15.92 -31.19 27.43
CA PRO A 455 -17.08 -31.63 26.68
C PRO A 455 -18.08 -30.48 26.48
N LEU A 456 -18.65 -30.40 25.28
CA LEU A 456 -19.74 -29.49 24.99
C LEU A 456 -20.99 -30.01 25.73
N THR A 457 -21.50 -29.22 26.68
CA THR A 457 -22.72 -29.52 27.42
C THR A 457 -23.84 -28.58 27.03
N THR A 458 -25.08 -28.94 27.25
CA THR A 458 -26.25 -28.07 27.03
C THR A 458 -26.12 -26.75 27.80
N SER A 459 -25.53 -26.79 29.00
CA SER A 459 -25.22 -25.59 29.80
C SER A 459 -24.14 -24.72 29.19
N SER A 460 -23.15 -25.31 28.50
CA SER A 460 -22.13 -24.59 27.77
C SER A 460 -22.70 -23.79 26.60
N ILE A 461 -23.68 -24.38 25.89
CA ILE A 461 -24.38 -23.70 24.78
C ILE A 461 -25.21 -22.53 25.29
N TYR A 462 -25.92 -22.71 26.42
CA TYR A 462 -26.69 -21.64 27.05
C TYR A 462 -25.81 -20.53 27.64
N GLY A 463 -24.65 -20.85 28.21
CA GLY A 463 -23.67 -19.86 28.71
C GLY A 463 -23.10 -18.99 27.61
N LEU A 464 -22.73 -19.59 26.47
CA LEU A 464 -22.22 -18.85 25.27
C LEU A 464 -23.31 -18.01 24.61
N GLN A 465 -24.59 -18.42 24.73
CA GLN A 465 -25.73 -17.59 24.28
C GLN A 465 -26.04 -16.42 25.25
N GLN A 466 -25.65 -16.54 26.53
CA GLN A 466 -25.90 -15.49 27.53
C GLN A 466 -24.78 -14.42 27.60
N GLU A 467 -23.53 -14.74 27.31
CA GLU A 467 -22.47 -13.74 27.20
C GLU A 467 -22.66 -12.80 25.98
N GLY A 468 -23.45 -13.22 24.98
CA GLY A 468 -23.99 -12.40 23.89
C GLY A 468 -25.45 -11.93 24.12
N SER A 469 -26.04 -12.16 25.31
CA SER A 469 -27.40 -11.72 25.58
C SER A 469 -27.43 -10.20 25.72
N ALA A 470 -27.82 -9.55 24.65
CA ALA A 470 -28.07 -8.15 24.64
C ALA A 470 -29.02 -7.78 25.79
N VAL A 471 -28.62 -6.84 26.58
CA VAL A 471 -29.42 -6.25 27.65
C VAL A 471 -30.77 -5.84 27.05
N GLU A 472 -31.86 -6.20 27.74
CA GLU A 472 -33.19 -5.75 27.38
C GLU A 472 -33.27 -4.22 27.47
N VAL A 473 -33.57 -3.59 26.33
CA VAL A 473 -33.64 -2.12 26.22
C VAL A 473 -35.08 -1.62 26.39
N SER A 474 -36.03 -2.40 25.94
CA SER A 474 -37.45 -2.07 26.10
C SER A 474 -38.32 -3.29 25.91
N ARG A 475 -39.48 -3.28 26.60
CA ARG A 475 -40.50 -4.33 26.55
C ARG A 475 -41.85 -3.71 26.20
N PHE A 476 -42.64 -4.44 25.42
CA PHE A 476 -43.95 -4.05 25.01
C PHE A 476 -44.94 -5.19 25.22
N ASN A 477 -46.18 -4.89 25.57
CA ASN A 477 -47.28 -5.86 25.62
C ASN A 477 -47.79 -6.21 24.20
N ALA A 478 -48.77 -7.12 24.12
CA ALA A 478 -49.37 -7.52 22.86
C ALA A 478 -50.10 -6.37 22.11
N ALA A 479 -50.47 -5.33 22.82
CA ALA A 479 -51.09 -4.11 22.23
C ALA A 479 -50.06 -3.06 21.78
N GLY A 480 -48.74 -3.37 21.87
CA GLY A 480 -47.63 -2.46 21.47
C GLY A 480 -47.33 -1.36 22.48
N GLN A 481 -47.89 -1.37 23.66
CA GLN A 481 -47.61 -0.41 24.72
C GLN A 481 -46.32 -0.79 25.44
N ARG A 482 -45.43 0.16 25.70
CA ARG A 482 -44.22 -0.04 26.46
C ARG A 482 -44.51 -0.33 27.93
N ILE A 483 -43.91 -1.39 28.49
CA ILE A 483 -44.10 -1.83 29.85
C ILE A 483 -42.74 -1.95 30.54
N SER A 484 -42.69 -1.70 31.85
CA SER A 484 -41.47 -1.72 32.65
C SER A 484 -41.18 -3.09 33.27
N ALA A 485 -42.16 -3.98 33.30
CA ALA A 485 -42.06 -5.34 33.83
C ALA A 485 -42.81 -6.32 32.97
N PRO A 486 -42.50 -7.65 33.02
CA PRO A 486 -43.25 -8.67 32.32
C PRO A 486 -44.72 -8.73 32.76
N VAL A 487 -45.62 -8.82 31.78
CA VAL A 487 -47.04 -9.01 32.04
C VAL A 487 -47.51 -10.36 31.47
N ARG A 488 -48.51 -10.95 32.07
CA ARG A 488 -49.06 -12.25 31.64
C ARG A 488 -49.49 -12.18 30.17
N GLY A 489 -49.10 -13.15 29.37
CA GLY A 489 -49.34 -13.21 27.93
C GLY A 489 -48.13 -12.84 27.08
N LEU A 490 -48.37 -12.41 25.84
CA LEU A 490 -47.29 -12.10 24.88
C LEU A 490 -46.59 -10.79 25.24
N ASN A 491 -45.28 -10.86 25.46
CA ASN A 491 -44.39 -9.74 25.62
C ASN A 491 -43.44 -9.67 24.42
N ILE A 492 -43.25 -8.49 23.85
CA ILE A 492 -42.29 -8.19 22.76
C ILE A 492 -41.13 -7.46 23.40
N VAL A 493 -39.94 -8.07 23.38
CA VAL A 493 -38.73 -7.56 24.04
C VAL A 493 -37.74 -7.12 22.97
N LYS A 494 -37.35 -5.84 22.98
CA LYS A 494 -36.29 -5.30 22.14
C LYS A 494 -34.98 -5.36 22.92
N MET A 495 -33.98 -6.00 22.33
CA MET A 495 -32.64 -6.16 22.90
C MET A 495 -31.69 -5.06 22.42
N ALA A 496 -30.62 -4.78 23.16
CA ALA A 496 -29.62 -3.75 22.80
C ALA A 496 -28.90 -4.02 21.46
N ASN A 497 -28.85 -5.28 21.02
CA ASN A 497 -28.30 -5.67 19.71
C ASN A 497 -29.34 -5.53 18.55
N GLY A 498 -30.47 -4.85 18.80
CA GLY A 498 -31.53 -4.64 17.81
C GLY A 498 -32.48 -5.83 17.61
N LYS A 499 -32.19 -7.00 18.18
CA LYS A 499 -33.06 -8.19 18.08
C LYS A 499 -34.38 -7.96 18.81
N VAL A 500 -35.47 -8.41 18.22
CA VAL A 500 -36.79 -8.42 18.86
C VAL A 500 -37.19 -9.86 19.19
N VAL A 501 -37.47 -10.12 20.44
CA VAL A 501 -37.82 -11.45 20.96
C VAL A 501 -39.27 -11.43 21.45
N LYS A 502 -40.05 -12.42 21.07
CA LYS A 502 -41.38 -12.65 21.62
C LYS A 502 -41.30 -13.63 22.79
N ARG A 503 -41.76 -13.24 23.97
CA ARG A 503 -41.82 -14.07 25.19
C ARG A 503 -43.26 -14.21 25.62
N ILE A 504 -43.67 -15.43 26.01
CA ILE A 504 -44.96 -15.67 26.62
C ILE A 504 -44.76 -15.90 28.12
N GLU A 505 -45.23 -14.93 28.88
CA GLU A 505 -45.19 -15.02 30.35
C GLU A 505 -46.50 -15.71 30.85
N LYS A 506 -46.35 -16.72 31.67
CA LYS A 506 -47.47 -17.56 32.20
C LYS A 506 -48.20 -16.89 33.36
#